data_b6b8ee0a06f5cb72c0bb2ee485b3e82a
#
_entry.id   b6b8ee0a06f5cb72c0bb2ee485b3e82a
#
_cell.length_a   1.000
_cell.length_b   1.000
_cell.length_c   1.000
_cell.angle_alpha   90.00
_cell.angle_beta   90.00
_cell.angle_gamma   90.00
#
_symmetry.space_group_name_H-M   'P 1'
#
loop_
_entity.id
_entity.type
_entity.pdbx_description
1 polymer ?
#
loop_
_entity_poly.entity_id
_entity_poly.type
_entity_poly.pdbx_seq_one_letter_code
_entity_poly.pdbx_strand_id
1 'polypeptide(L)'
;MIEFDLSQYTPSDTLYLWWLGAPKAPRLIGELRLLRQSRGVSLEYGQGWLKTGFALSEDLALLRQEFLPTHKETAVGAVDDARPDRWGERVIRVLDKPPRLSVLDYLFFAGHERFGALGVSVSADAYITRSLGPLPQLSHAMQIEALVHKILAGEPVAEAERRLIAPGATLGGARPKALLDHGGHQWILKFNEPGETIDTPLVEHATMTLAALAGIRVATTMPLKMHKGHAVAVRRFDRDGGGRQHALSARVALHAAGEPMGYPELAQWLRRRGVAAQKLNAQHMQELFRRMVFNILMDNTDDHEKNHALLMTESGEYELAPAFDVLPSAQALGFQQMRVGAAAADATLDNALSESEQFGLTKSQAAAQIQAVCAVVTSWKAHFASASVCAADIESLSCQIDRPFLRDQRQAGL
;
A
#
# COMPACT_ATOMS: atom_id res chain seq x y z
N MET A 1 15.47 2.83 20.39
CA MET A 1 15.81 3.43 19.09
C MET A 1 16.77 4.59 19.34
N ILE A 2 17.84 4.66 18.57
CA ILE A 2 18.85 5.73 18.60
C ILE A 2 18.75 6.47 17.27
N GLU A 3 18.66 7.81 17.33
CA GLU A 3 18.63 8.65 16.14
C GLU A 3 20.03 8.74 15.53
N PHE A 4 20.11 8.60 14.21
CA PHE A 4 21.36 8.69 13.47
C PHE A 4 21.61 10.14 13.00
N ASP A 5 22.80 10.65 13.25
CA ASP A 5 23.24 11.95 12.71
C ASP A 5 23.53 11.81 11.20
N LEU A 6 22.64 12.31 10.36
CA LEU A 6 22.75 12.20 8.91
C LEU A 6 23.98 12.89 8.33
N SER A 7 24.58 13.88 9.05
CA SER A 7 25.81 14.54 8.60
C SER A 7 27.01 13.58 8.58
N GLN A 8 26.92 12.47 9.32
CA GLN A 8 27.95 11.43 9.40
C GLN A 8 27.70 10.25 8.47
N TYR A 9 26.64 10.32 7.64
CA TYR A 9 26.31 9.19 6.76
C TYR A 9 27.39 9.01 5.67
N THR A 10 27.98 7.83 5.69
CA THR A 10 28.85 7.32 4.61
C THR A 10 28.20 6.11 3.98
N PRO A 11 28.09 6.03 2.65
CA PRO A 11 27.51 4.86 1.99
C PRO A 11 28.25 3.59 2.37
N SER A 12 27.52 2.61 2.87
CA SER A 12 28.00 1.26 3.16
C SER A 12 27.36 0.27 2.22
N ASP A 13 28.07 -0.78 1.83
CA ASP A 13 27.48 -1.91 1.10
C ASP A 13 26.78 -2.91 2.03
N THR A 14 26.81 -2.66 3.34
CA THR A 14 26.19 -3.50 4.38
C THR A 14 25.38 -2.64 5.34
N LEU A 15 24.12 -3.03 5.60
CA LEU A 15 23.26 -2.51 6.65
C LEU A 15 22.57 -3.69 7.36
N TYR A 16 21.75 -3.40 8.37
CA TYR A 16 21.14 -4.44 9.21
C TYR A 16 19.63 -4.30 9.23
N LEU A 17 18.95 -5.43 9.04
CA LEU A 17 17.49 -5.52 9.11
C LEU A 17 17.05 -5.85 10.53
N TRP A 18 16.06 -5.11 11.01
CA TRP A 18 15.52 -5.23 12.35
C TRP A 18 14.02 -5.48 12.35
N TRP A 19 13.58 -6.25 13.31
CA TRP A 19 12.17 -6.47 13.62
C TRP A 19 11.67 -5.43 14.61
N LEU A 20 10.59 -4.74 14.27
CA LEU A 20 9.98 -3.66 15.05
C LEU A 20 8.53 -3.97 15.45
N GLY A 21 8.11 -5.22 15.45
CA GLY A 21 6.77 -5.61 15.93
C GLY A 21 6.48 -5.06 17.32
N ALA A 22 7.49 -5.12 18.21
CA ALA A 22 7.52 -4.39 19.47
C ALA A 22 8.61 -3.29 19.39
N PRO A 23 8.28 -2.03 19.02
CA PRO A 23 9.29 -1.00 18.75
C PRO A 23 10.18 -0.63 19.95
N LYS A 24 9.71 -0.90 21.17
CA LYS A 24 10.49 -0.70 22.41
C LYS A 24 11.52 -1.81 22.66
N ALA A 25 11.38 -2.96 21.99
CA ALA A 25 12.28 -4.11 22.08
C ALA A 25 12.63 -4.60 20.66
N PRO A 26 13.37 -3.82 19.87
CA PRO A 26 13.74 -4.19 18.51
C PRO A 26 14.65 -5.43 18.52
N ARG A 27 14.48 -6.31 17.52
CA ARG A 27 15.27 -7.55 17.40
C ARG A 27 16.00 -7.56 16.06
N LEU A 28 17.29 -7.91 16.06
CA LEU A 28 18.05 -8.07 14.83
C LEU A 28 17.51 -9.26 14.04
N ILE A 29 17.17 -9.02 12.77
CA ILE A 29 16.77 -10.06 11.82
C ILE A 29 18.01 -10.61 11.11
N GLY A 30 18.84 -9.74 10.56
CA GLY A 30 20.00 -10.16 9.78
C GLY A 30 20.71 -9.01 9.09
N GLU A 31 21.56 -9.37 8.16
CA GLU A 31 22.40 -8.46 7.38
C GLU A 31 21.85 -8.26 5.98
N LEU A 32 21.83 -7.01 5.52
CA LEU A 32 21.48 -6.59 4.17
C LEU A 32 22.75 -6.22 3.43
N ARG A 33 22.96 -6.73 2.21
CA ARG A 33 24.13 -6.40 1.38
C ARG A 33 23.72 -5.86 0.02
N LEU A 34 24.38 -4.79 -0.41
CA LEU A 34 24.26 -4.26 -1.75
C LEU A 34 25.08 -5.10 -2.73
N LEU A 35 24.42 -5.69 -3.70
CA LEU A 35 25.04 -6.53 -4.73
C LEU A 35 25.44 -5.65 -5.93
N ARG A 36 26.75 -5.54 -6.20
CA ARG A 36 27.30 -4.63 -7.25
C ARG A 36 26.77 -4.94 -8.64
N GLN A 37 26.64 -6.22 -9.00
CA GLN A 37 26.22 -6.63 -10.36
C GLN A 37 24.74 -6.38 -10.65
N SER A 38 23.85 -6.75 -9.71
CA SER A 38 22.40 -6.56 -9.84
C SER A 38 21.94 -5.19 -9.36
N ARG A 39 22.77 -4.48 -8.58
CA ARG A 39 22.40 -3.28 -7.82
C ARG A 39 21.21 -3.52 -6.88
N GLY A 40 20.93 -4.78 -6.57
CA GLY A 40 19.89 -5.22 -5.66
C GLY A 40 20.42 -5.40 -4.24
N VAL A 41 19.54 -5.77 -3.32
CA VAL A 41 19.85 -5.98 -1.91
C VAL A 41 19.49 -7.39 -1.50
N SER A 42 20.50 -8.14 -0.98
CA SER A 42 20.35 -9.49 -0.40
C SER A 42 20.04 -9.42 1.09
N LEU A 43 19.63 -10.56 1.65
CA LEU A 43 19.45 -10.78 3.08
C LEU A 43 20.12 -12.07 3.50
N GLU A 44 20.86 -12.03 4.61
CA GLU A 44 21.31 -13.19 5.37
C GLU A 44 20.78 -13.10 6.81
N TYR A 45 20.04 -14.11 7.26
CA TYR A 45 19.49 -14.13 8.61
C TYR A 45 20.57 -14.29 9.67
N GLY A 46 20.48 -13.49 10.74
CA GLY A 46 21.31 -13.64 11.93
C GLY A 46 20.95 -14.88 12.75
N GLN A 47 21.93 -15.43 13.48
CA GLN A 47 21.75 -16.65 14.28
C GLN A 47 20.63 -16.56 15.32
N GLY A 48 20.44 -15.37 15.92
CA GLY A 48 19.35 -15.11 16.87
C GLY A 48 17.97 -15.25 16.23
N TRP A 49 17.81 -14.69 15.03
CA TRP A 49 16.55 -14.78 14.28
C TRP A 49 16.27 -16.20 13.79
N LEU A 50 17.29 -16.93 13.32
CA LEU A 50 17.14 -18.34 12.92
C LEU A 50 16.61 -19.25 14.04
N LYS A 51 16.87 -18.91 15.30
CA LYS A 51 16.42 -19.70 16.46
C LYS A 51 14.99 -19.37 16.92
N THR A 52 14.59 -18.10 16.82
CA THR A 52 13.37 -17.60 17.47
C THR A 52 12.51 -16.70 16.58
N GLY A 53 12.91 -16.51 15.33
CA GLY A 53 12.20 -15.73 14.34
C GLY A 53 11.25 -16.57 13.48
N PHE A 54 10.88 -16.00 12.35
CA PHE A 54 10.01 -16.62 11.35
C PHE A 54 10.46 -16.19 9.94
N ALA A 55 9.98 -16.88 8.91
CA ALA A 55 10.21 -16.52 7.51
C ALA A 55 9.46 -15.23 7.17
N LEU A 56 10.17 -14.19 6.69
CA LEU A 56 9.59 -12.87 6.40
C LEU A 56 8.64 -12.92 5.19
N SER A 57 8.86 -13.82 4.25
CA SER A 57 8.02 -14.16 3.09
C SER A 57 8.32 -15.60 2.67
N GLU A 58 7.54 -16.19 1.75
CA GLU A 58 7.71 -17.60 1.37
C GLU A 58 9.07 -17.90 0.72
N ASP A 59 9.61 -16.92 -0.03
CA ASP A 59 10.94 -17.00 -0.65
C ASP A 59 12.11 -16.75 0.32
N LEU A 60 11.82 -16.29 1.54
CA LEU A 60 12.79 -16.07 2.61
C LEU A 60 12.63 -17.12 3.71
N ALA A 61 12.76 -18.38 3.36
CA ALA A 61 12.70 -19.48 4.33
C ALA A 61 13.71 -19.29 5.48
N LEU A 62 13.37 -19.78 6.67
CA LEU A 62 14.23 -19.63 7.87
C LEU A 62 15.46 -20.57 7.78
N LEU A 63 16.37 -20.26 6.86
CA LEU A 63 17.58 -21.02 6.54
C LEU A 63 18.83 -20.14 6.62
N ARG A 64 19.97 -20.79 6.95
CA ARG A 64 21.28 -20.12 6.97
C ARG A 64 21.85 -20.05 5.55
N GLN A 65 21.45 -19.05 4.82
CA GLN A 65 21.98 -18.74 3.48
C GLN A 65 21.78 -17.27 3.16
N GLU A 66 22.50 -16.77 2.17
CA GLU A 66 22.22 -15.46 1.58
C GLU A 66 21.11 -15.59 0.53
N PHE A 67 20.03 -14.84 0.71
CA PHE A 67 18.92 -14.76 -0.24
C PHE A 67 19.16 -13.62 -1.21
N LEU A 68 19.06 -13.89 -2.51
CA LEU A 68 19.35 -12.94 -3.57
C LEU A 68 18.06 -12.43 -4.22
N PRO A 69 17.97 -11.13 -4.59
CA PRO A 69 16.82 -10.63 -5.33
C PRO A 69 16.80 -11.21 -6.75
N THR A 70 15.60 -11.51 -7.23
CA THR A 70 15.39 -12.07 -8.57
C THR A 70 15.47 -11.03 -9.69
N HIS A 71 15.27 -9.76 -9.35
CA HIS A 71 15.32 -8.64 -10.29
C HIS A 71 16.42 -7.64 -9.93
N LYS A 72 16.94 -6.95 -10.95
CA LYS A 72 17.88 -5.84 -10.74
C LYS A 72 17.20 -4.69 -10.01
N GLU A 73 17.97 -3.99 -9.17
CA GLU A 73 17.51 -2.80 -8.45
C GLU A 73 16.28 -3.04 -7.55
N THR A 74 16.14 -4.28 -7.04
CA THR A 74 15.13 -4.63 -6.04
C THR A 74 15.78 -5.14 -4.76
N ALA A 75 15.03 -5.17 -3.67
CA ALA A 75 15.42 -5.94 -2.50
C ALA A 75 14.74 -7.31 -2.51
N VAL A 76 15.27 -8.25 -1.73
CA VAL A 76 14.78 -9.62 -1.67
C VAL A 76 13.48 -9.71 -0.86
N GLY A 77 12.49 -10.42 -1.39
CA GLY A 77 11.26 -10.80 -0.70
C GLY A 77 10.58 -9.64 0.04
N ALA A 78 10.20 -9.87 1.29
CA ALA A 78 9.54 -8.88 2.15
C ALA A 78 10.35 -7.58 2.36
N VAL A 79 11.66 -7.59 2.16
CA VAL A 79 12.51 -6.39 2.29
C VAL A 79 12.17 -5.35 1.20
N ASP A 80 11.68 -5.79 0.02
CA ASP A 80 11.30 -4.87 -1.06
C ASP A 80 10.09 -3.99 -0.68
N ASP A 81 9.16 -4.49 0.13
CA ASP A 81 8.04 -3.71 0.66
C ASP A 81 8.45 -2.67 1.72
N ALA A 82 9.64 -2.83 2.31
CA ALA A 82 10.19 -1.86 3.26
C ALA A 82 10.87 -0.65 2.58
N ARG A 83 10.97 -0.63 1.25
CA ARG A 83 11.49 0.49 0.46
C ARG A 83 10.50 1.65 0.46
N PRO A 84 10.99 2.89 0.30
CA PRO A 84 10.10 4.01 0.01
C PRO A 84 9.44 3.83 -1.36
N ASP A 85 8.25 4.38 -1.52
CA ASP A 85 7.61 4.51 -2.83
C ASP A 85 8.27 5.62 -3.67
N ARG A 86 7.77 5.85 -4.90
CA ARG A 86 8.32 6.88 -5.79
C ARG A 86 8.27 8.28 -5.18
N TRP A 87 7.23 8.59 -4.41
CA TRP A 87 7.15 9.86 -3.69
C TRP A 87 8.20 9.93 -2.60
N GLY A 88 8.35 8.88 -1.78
CA GLY A 88 9.37 8.80 -0.74
C GLY A 88 10.78 8.91 -1.28
N GLU A 89 11.10 8.27 -2.41
CA GLU A 89 12.38 8.43 -3.10
C GLU A 89 12.62 9.89 -3.55
N ARG A 90 11.57 10.58 -4.03
CA ARG A 90 11.65 12.01 -4.38
C ARG A 90 11.94 12.85 -3.14
N VAL A 91 11.25 12.60 -2.03
CA VAL A 91 11.48 13.29 -0.75
C VAL A 91 12.94 13.12 -0.31
N ILE A 92 13.48 11.89 -0.33
CA ILE A 92 14.87 11.61 0.02
C ILE A 92 15.84 12.39 -0.87
N ARG A 93 15.62 12.37 -2.19
CA ARG A 93 16.50 13.09 -3.14
C ARG A 93 16.49 14.60 -2.93
N VAL A 94 15.35 15.17 -2.59
CA VAL A 94 15.20 16.62 -2.42
C VAL A 94 15.68 17.08 -1.04
N LEU A 95 15.32 16.36 0.03
CA LEU A 95 15.59 16.76 1.41
C LEU A 95 16.91 16.21 1.94
N ASP A 96 17.15 14.91 1.83
CA ASP A 96 18.29 14.27 2.46
C ASP A 96 19.57 14.31 1.59
N LYS A 97 19.39 14.30 0.27
CA LYS A 97 20.48 14.37 -0.72
C LYS A 97 21.66 13.43 -0.41
N PRO A 98 21.39 12.13 -0.19
CA PRO A 98 22.46 11.21 0.19
C PRO A 98 23.54 11.15 -0.90
N PRO A 99 24.81 10.90 -0.53
CA PRO A 99 25.92 10.86 -1.48
C PRO A 99 25.84 9.70 -2.47
N ARG A 100 24.99 8.70 -2.20
CA ARG A 100 24.68 7.58 -3.10
C ARG A 100 23.18 7.30 -3.06
N LEU A 101 22.61 6.85 -4.19
CA LEU A 101 21.19 6.53 -4.36
C LEU A 101 21.01 5.06 -4.78
N SER A 102 21.50 4.12 -3.98
CA SER A 102 21.22 2.69 -4.19
C SER A 102 19.95 2.26 -3.47
N VAL A 103 19.46 1.06 -3.78
CA VAL A 103 18.34 0.43 -3.07
C VAL A 103 18.61 0.35 -1.57
N LEU A 104 19.86 0.05 -1.18
CA LEU A 104 20.26 -0.03 0.23
C LEU A 104 20.22 1.34 0.93
N ASP A 105 20.66 2.41 0.24
CA ASP A 105 20.56 3.76 0.77
C ASP A 105 19.11 4.21 0.92
N TYR A 106 18.25 3.95 -0.09
CA TYR A 106 16.82 4.23 0.02
C TYR A 106 16.15 3.47 1.18
N LEU A 107 16.53 2.22 1.41
CA LEU A 107 16.07 1.46 2.57
C LEU A 107 16.45 2.12 3.89
N PHE A 108 17.64 2.69 4.02
CA PHE A 108 18.03 3.41 5.23
C PHE A 108 17.29 4.75 5.36
N PHE A 109 17.31 5.56 4.29
CA PHE A 109 16.70 6.90 4.30
C PHE A 109 15.17 6.89 4.36
N ALA A 110 14.50 5.77 4.07
CA ALA A 110 13.08 5.59 4.34
C ALA A 110 12.74 5.85 5.82
N GLY A 111 13.72 5.68 6.69
CA GLY A 111 13.62 6.04 8.10
C GLY A 111 12.83 5.05 8.93
N HIS A 112 12.41 5.52 10.08
CA HIS A 112 11.75 4.71 11.10
C HIS A 112 10.27 4.40 10.74
N GLU A 113 9.55 5.33 10.13
CA GLU A 113 8.10 5.25 9.87
C GLU A 113 7.79 4.65 8.48
N ARG A 114 8.25 3.42 8.23
CA ARG A 114 7.92 2.67 7.01
C ARG A 114 6.70 1.78 7.20
N PHE A 115 6.19 1.23 6.10
CA PHE A 115 5.12 0.24 6.13
C PHE A 115 5.58 -1.06 6.79
N GLY A 116 4.68 -1.70 7.56
CA GLY A 116 4.95 -2.96 8.24
C GLY A 116 5.87 -2.82 9.46
N ALA A 117 6.50 -3.92 9.83
CA ALA A 117 7.28 -4.06 11.07
C ALA A 117 8.80 -4.19 10.83
N LEU A 118 9.29 -3.96 9.61
CA LEU A 118 10.72 -4.01 9.31
C LEU A 118 11.39 -2.66 9.55
N GLY A 119 12.63 -2.67 10.04
CA GLY A 119 13.47 -1.49 10.23
C GLY A 119 14.85 -1.71 9.64
N VAL A 120 15.55 -0.63 9.25
CA VAL A 120 16.91 -0.70 8.74
C VAL A 120 17.83 0.17 9.61
N SER A 121 18.98 -0.37 9.99
CA SER A 121 19.94 0.23 10.90
C SER A 121 21.35 0.15 10.33
N VAL A 122 22.19 1.09 10.72
CA VAL A 122 23.65 1.06 10.45
C VAL A 122 24.40 0.11 11.37
N SER A 123 23.78 -0.41 12.41
CA SER A 123 24.43 -1.26 13.43
C SER A 123 23.67 -2.57 13.65
N ALA A 124 24.42 -3.65 13.90
CA ALA A 124 23.90 -4.95 14.34
C ALA A 124 23.63 -5.00 15.86
N ASP A 125 24.28 -4.14 16.64
CA ASP A 125 24.22 -4.19 18.11
C ASP A 125 23.08 -3.37 18.68
N ALA A 126 22.65 -2.33 17.95
CA ALA A 126 21.56 -1.43 18.36
C ALA A 126 20.77 -0.93 17.14
N TYR A 127 19.48 -0.70 17.33
CA TYR A 127 18.65 -0.11 16.27
C TYR A 127 18.94 1.40 16.19
N ILE A 128 19.84 1.75 15.28
CA ILE A 128 20.26 3.13 14.97
C ILE A 128 19.77 3.46 13.56
N THR A 129 18.85 4.42 13.46
CA THR A 129 18.15 4.73 12.20
C THR A 129 17.88 6.21 12.03
N ARG A 130 17.55 6.60 10.82
CA ARG A 130 17.03 7.93 10.55
C ARG A 130 15.69 8.12 11.25
N SER A 131 15.55 9.19 12.02
CA SER A 131 14.31 9.63 12.64
C SER A 131 14.11 11.12 12.38
N LEU A 132 12.86 11.54 12.32
CA LEU A 132 12.47 12.97 12.22
C LEU A 132 11.79 13.47 13.51
N GLY A 133 11.90 12.71 14.59
CA GLY A 133 11.18 12.99 15.82
C GLY A 133 9.70 12.57 15.75
N PRO A 134 8.83 13.15 16.60
CA PRO A 134 7.42 12.81 16.62
C PRO A 134 6.73 13.25 15.32
N LEU A 135 5.72 12.48 14.91
CA LEU A 135 4.92 12.81 13.73
C LEU A 135 4.19 14.15 13.91
N PRO A 136 4.02 14.93 12.84
CA PRO A 136 3.21 16.13 12.88
C PRO A 136 1.75 15.80 13.22
N GLN A 137 1.07 16.78 13.84
CA GLN A 137 -0.36 16.67 14.18
C GLN A 137 -1.23 17.15 13.00
N LEU A 138 -2.51 16.81 13.03
CA LEU A 138 -3.49 17.24 12.03
C LEU A 138 -3.50 18.76 11.79
N SER A 139 -3.24 19.56 12.85
CA SER A 139 -3.13 21.01 12.77
C SER A 139 -2.02 21.52 11.84
N HIS A 140 -1.05 20.66 11.51
CA HIS A 140 0.04 20.99 10.58
C HIS A 140 -0.31 20.69 9.11
N ALA A 141 -1.53 20.21 8.79
CA ALA A 141 -1.88 19.77 7.43
C ALA A 141 -1.62 20.83 6.35
N MET A 142 -1.92 22.10 6.62
CA MET A 142 -1.68 23.22 5.69
C MET A 142 -0.19 23.49 5.49
N GLN A 143 0.62 23.35 6.53
CA GLN A 143 2.08 23.51 6.44
C GLN A 143 2.70 22.36 5.65
N ILE A 144 2.18 21.14 5.83
CA ILE A 144 2.58 19.96 5.07
C ILE A 144 2.25 20.13 3.59
N GLU A 145 1.05 20.65 3.23
CA GLU A 145 0.66 20.96 1.85
C GLU A 145 1.65 21.93 1.21
N ALA A 146 1.96 23.02 1.91
CA ALA A 146 2.93 24.01 1.41
C ALA A 146 4.31 23.39 1.17
N LEU A 147 4.77 22.51 2.08
CA LEU A 147 6.03 21.78 1.92
C LEU A 147 6.00 20.81 0.75
N VAL A 148 4.90 20.07 0.56
CA VAL A 148 4.68 19.20 -0.60
C VAL A 148 4.83 19.99 -1.90
N HIS A 149 4.22 21.17 -2.01
CA HIS A 149 4.35 22.04 -3.18
C HIS A 149 5.80 22.48 -3.43
N LYS A 150 6.55 22.86 -2.38
CA LYS A 150 7.98 23.16 -2.50
C LYS A 150 8.79 21.99 -3.05
N ILE A 151 8.55 20.78 -2.53
CA ILE A 151 9.24 19.56 -2.99
C ILE A 151 8.89 19.28 -4.46
N LEU A 152 7.63 19.44 -4.86
CA LEU A 152 7.19 19.25 -6.24
C LEU A 152 7.80 20.28 -7.19
N ALA A 153 7.95 21.52 -6.75
CA ALA A 153 8.57 22.62 -7.50
C ALA A 153 10.12 22.56 -7.50
N GLY A 154 10.73 21.70 -6.65
CA GLY A 154 12.19 21.65 -6.48
C GLY A 154 12.75 22.85 -5.72
N GLU A 155 11.91 23.54 -4.95
CA GLU A 155 12.30 24.73 -4.17
C GLU A 155 13.12 24.34 -2.93
N PRO A 156 13.96 25.26 -2.41
CA PRO A 156 14.67 25.05 -1.17
C PRO A 156 13.72 24.84 0.02
N VAL A 157 14.04 23.86 0.86
CA VAL A 157 13.26 23.52 2.06
C VAL A 157 14.11 23.85 3.31
N ALA A 158 13.53 24.64 4.22
CA ALA A 158 14.17 24.98 5.47
C ALA A 158 14.35 23.74 6.38
N GLU A 159 15.40 23.71 7.19
CA GLU A 159 15.69 22.57 8.09
C GLU A 159 14.52 22.27 9.05
N ALA A 160 13.86 23.32 9.56
CA ALA A 160 12.71 23.16 10.46
C ALA A 160 11.49 22.53 9.77
N GLU A 161 11.33 22.67 8.45
CA GLU A 161 10.22 22.10 7.69
C GLU A 161 10.42 20.62 7.39
N ARG A 162 11.67 20.12 7.36
CA ARG A 162 11.98 18.72 7.01
C ARG A 162 11.29 17.70 7.92
N ARG A 163 11.01 18.06 9.18
CA ARG A 163 10.31 17.20 10.15
C ARG A 163 8.87 16.91 9.78
N LEU A 164 8.27 17.68 8.88
CA LEU A 164 6.87 17.53 8.50
C LEU A 164 6.62 16.39 7.50
N ILE A 165 7.68 15.83 6.91
CA ILE A 165 7.53 14.77 5.90
C ILE A 165 8.47 13.58 6.17
N ALA A 166 7.88 12.40 6.37
CA ALA A 166 8.59 11.14 6.49
C ALA A 166 8.53 10.36 5.16
N PRO A 167 9.69 9.97 4.55
CA PRO A 167 9.72 9.42 3.20
C PRO A 167 9.29 7.95 3.08
N GLY A 168 9.26 7.19 4.18
CA GLY A 168 9.08 5.73 4.14
C GLY A 168 7.68 5.23 4.42
N ALA A 169 6.69 6.10 4.37
CA ALA A 169 5.40 5.89 5.03
C ALA A 169 4.46 4.85 4.42
N THR A 170 4.58 4.48 3.13
CA THR A 170 3.50 3.76 2.43
C THR A 170 3.97 2.67 1.49
N LEU A 171 3.03 1.76 1.16
CA LEU A 171 3.12 0.84 0.04
C LEU A 171 2.70 1.55 -1.25
N GLY A 172 3.65 1.76 -2.15
CA GLY A 172 3.38 2.15 -3.54
C GLY A 172 2.84 3.56 -3.75
N GLY A 173 2.95 4.01 -5.00
CA GLY A 173 2.37 5.24 -5.50
C GLY A 173 3.37 6.40 -5.66
N ALA A 174 3.04 7.29 -6.62
CA ALA A 174 3.81 8.50 -6.89
C ALA A 174 3.16 9.74 -6.27
N ARG A 175 1.90 9.63 -5.86
CA ARG A 175 1.10 10.72 -5.31
C ARG A 175 1.74 11.32 -4.05
N PRO A 176 1.79 12.66 -3.95
CA PRO A 176 2.31 13.34 -2.77
C PRO A 176 1.53 12.96 -1.50
N LYS A 177 2.26 12.61 -0.46
CA LYS A 177 1.69 12.18 0.81
C LYS A 177 2.61 12.45 1.98
N ALA A 178 2.04 12.51 3.19
CA ALA A 178 2.77 12.67 4.43
C ALA A 178 2.15 11.84 5.55
N LEU A 179 2.91 11.57 6.60
CA LEU A 179 2.38 10.98 7.83
C LEU A 179 2.00 12.07 8.82
N LEU A 180 0.94 11.83 9.57
CA LEU A 180 0.57 12.62 10.74
C LEU A 180 0.00 11.73 11.85
N ASP A 181 0.01 12.23 13.06
CA ASP A 181 -0.72 11.67 14.20
C ASP A 181 -2.02 12.46 14.43
N HIS A 182 -3.11 11.74 14.63
CA HIS A 182 -4.39 12.32 15.03
C HIS A 182 -5.16 11.32 15.89
N GLY A 183 -5.55 11.77 17.10
CA GLY A 183 -6.28 10.94 18.04
C GLY A 183 -5.53 9.69 18.51
N GLY A 184 -4.19 9.74 18.58
CA GLY A 184 -3.35 8.60 18.95
C GLY A 184 -3.21 7.54 17.85
N HIS A 185 -3.60 7.87 16.63
CA HIS A 185 -3.45 7.00 15.44
C HIS A 185 -2.62 7.68 14.38
N GLN A 186 -1.85 6.86 13.66
CA GLN A 186 -1.11 7.33 12.50
C GLN A 186 -2.00 7.35 11.25
N TRP A 187 -1.90 8.43 10.49
CA TRP A 187 -2.65 8.66 9.26
C TRP A 187 -1.71 9.02 8.11
N ILE A 188 -2.05 8.58 6.92
CA ILE A 188 -1.42 8.98 5.67
C ILE A 188 -2.28 10.08 5.06
N LEU A 189 -1.73 11.27 4.92
CA LEU A 189 -2.38 12.40 4.29
C LEU A 189 -1.95 12.46 2.83
N LYS A 190 -2.90 12.34 1.90
CA LYS A 190 -2.69 12.41 0.45
C LYS A 190 -3.21 13.72 -0.09
N PHE A 191 -2.48 14.30 -1.05
CA PHE A 191 -2.79 15.60 -1.66
C PHE A 191 -3.10 15.47 -3.15
N ASN A 192 -3.72 16.49 -3.72
CA ASN A 192 -3.84 16.63 -5.17
C ASN A 192 -2.46 16.75 -5.82
N GLU A 193 -2.33 16.20 -7.02
CA GLU A 193 -1.16 16.42 -7.87
C GLU A 193 -1.33 17.72 -8.69
N PRO A 194 -0.22 18.40 -9.04
CA PRO A 194 -0.28 19.53 -9.95
C PRO A 194 -0.92 19.13 -11.29
N GLY A 195 -1.92 19.90 -11.73
CA GLY A 195 -2.60 19.67 -13.01
C GLY A 195 -3.83 18.78 -12.92
N GLU A 196 -4.14 18.17 -11.78
CA GLU A 196 -5.42 17.49 -11.60
C GLU A 196 -6.59 18.46 -11.73
N THR A 197 -7.60 18.05 -12.49
CA THR A 197 -8.79 18.86 -12.81
C THR A 197 -9.96 18.55 -11.89
N ILE A 198 -9.91 17.44 -11.17
CA ILE A 198 -10.90 17.02 -10.17
C ILE A 198 -10.28 17.00 -8.77
N ASP A 199 -11.12 17.04 -7.75
CA ASP A 199 -10.70 16.90 -6.36
C ASP A 199 -10.46 15.43 -6.01
N THR A 200 -9.33 14.88 -6.49
CA THR A 200 -9.01 13.45 -6.39
C THR A 200 -9.01 12.92 -4.95
N PRO A 201 -8.48 13.62 -3.92
CA PRO A 201 -8.57 13.13 -2.54
C PRO A 201 -10.01 13.02 -2.03
N LEU A 202 -10.90 13.92 -2.40
CA LEU A 202 -12.30 13.85 -2.02
C LEU A 202 -13.01 12.72 -2.78
N VAL A 203 -12.67 12.50 -4.04
CA VAL A 203 -13.13 11.36 -4.85
C VAL A 203 -12.66 10.03 -4.25
N GLU A 204 -11.40 9.92 -3.79
CA GLU A 204 -10.92 8.73 -3.09
C GLU A 204 -11.77 8.45 -1.84
N HIS A 205 -12.02 9.47 -1.01
CA HIS A 205 -12.89 9.32 0.16
C HIS A 205 -14.30 8.83 -0.23
N ALA A 206 -14.92 9.45 -1.22
CA ALA A 206 -16.27 9.07 -1.67
C ALA A 206 -16.29 7.64 -2.23
N THR A 207 -15.28 7.24 -3.00
CA THR A 207 -15.18 5.91 -3.58
C THR A 207 -14.97 4.85 -2.48
N MET A 208 -14.08 5.10 -1.52
CA MET A 208 -13.84 4.19 -0.41
C MET A 208 -15.08 4.01 0.47
N THR A 209 -15.81 5.07 0.75
CA THR A 209 -17.07 4.96 1.51
C THR A 209 -18.18 4.27 0.72
N LEU A 210 -18.22 4.41 -0.61
CA LEU A 210 -19.11 3.63 -1.48
C LEU A 210 -18.74 2.14 -1.47
N ALA A 211 -17.44 1.82 -1.53
CA ALA A 211 -16.95 0.43 -1.45
C ALA A 211 -17.36 -0.24 -0.14
N ALA A 212 -17.38 0.52 0.98
CA ALA A 212 -17.87 0.00 2.26
C ALA A 212 -19.34 -0.43 2.19
N LEU A 213 -20.19 0.30 1.45
CA LEU A 213 -21.59 -0.09 1.23
C LEU A 213 -21.71 -1.36 0.39
N ALA A 214 -20.72 -1.67 -0.46
CA ALA A 214 -20.64 -2.92 -1.22
C ALA A 214 -20.09 -4.10 -0.39
N GLY A 215 -19.98 -3.96 0.94
CA GLY A 215 -19.48 -5.00 1.84
C GLY A 215 -17.98 -5.25 1.75
N ILE A 216 -17.20 -4.24 1.37
CA ILE A 216 -15.74 -4.25 1.34
C ILE A 216 -15.24 -3.54 2.60
N ARG A 217 -14.35 -4.20 3.37
CA ARG A 217 -13.66 -3.53 4.47
C ARG A 217 -12.66 -2.53 3.90
N VAL A 218 -12.80 -1.27 4.25
CA VAL A 218 -11.94 -0.18 3.79
C VAL A 218 -11.19 0.44 4.95
N ALA A 219 -9.99 0.96 4.69
CA ALA A 219 -9.29 1.79 5.65
C ALA A 219 -10.12 3.04 5.95
N THR A 220 -10.16 3.46 7.21
CA THR A 220 -10.90 4.66 7.61
C THR A 220 -10.32 5.89 6.90
N THR A 221 -11.17 6.67 6.26
CA THR A 221 -10.77 7.91 5.57
C THR A 221 -11.46 9.13 6.16
N MET A 222 -10.77 10.27 6.11
CA MET A 222 -11.26 11.57 6.56
C MET A 222 -10.85 12.65 5.56
N PRO A 223 -11.80 13.32 4.89
CA PRO A 223 -11.48 14.43 4.01
C PRO A 223 -11.15 15.67 4.84
N LEU A 224 -10.14 16.42 4.41
CA LEU A 224 -9.69 17.66 5.06
C LEU A 224 -9.75 18.78 4.05
N LYS A 225 -10.48 19.86 4.38
CA LYS A 225 -10.51 21.07 3.54
C LYS A 225 -9.15 21.72 3.53
N MET A 226 -8.62 21.97 2.34
CA MET A 226 -7.35 22.65 2.10
C MET A 226 -7.57 24.03 1.51
N HIS A 227 -6.50 24.78 1.22
CA HIS A 227 -6.61 26.06 0.52
C HIS A 227 -7.30 25.92 -0.83
N LYS A 228 -6.96 24.85 -1.56
CA LYS A 228 -7.59 24.50 -2.83
C LYS A 228 -7.99 23.03 -2.79
N GLY A 229 -9.28 22.74 -2.90
CA GLY A 229 -9.79 21.37 -2.84
C GLY A 229 -9.66 20.73 -1.46
N HIS A 230 -9.32 19.46 -1.42
CA HIS A 230 -9.19 18.65 -0.20
C HIS A 230 -7.87 17.89 -0.19
N ALA A 231 -7.50 17.43 1.00
CA ALA A 231 -6.63 16.29 1.20
C ALA A 231 -7.46 15.14 1.80
N VAL A 232 -7.03 13.90 1.66
CA VAL A 232 -7.64 12.75 2.34
C VAL A 232 -6.65 12.14 3.30
N ALA A 233 -7.05 12.03 4.56
CA ALA A 233 -6.32 11.26 5.57
C ALA A 233 -6.85 9.83 5.58
N VAL A 234 -5.95 8.86 5.43
CA VAL A 234 -6.23 7.42 5.46
C VAL A 234 -5.55 6.84 6.69
N ARG A 235 -6.34 6.23 7.59
CA ARG A 235 -5.81 5.65 8.83
C ARG A 235 -4.94 4.43 8.51
N ARG A 236 -3.75 4.38 9.09
CA ARG A 236 -2.87 3.21 8.98
C ARG A 236 -3.49 2.02 9.69
N PHE A 237 -3.44 0.87 9.04
CA PHE A 237 -3.93 -0.41 9.57
C PHE A 237 -2.81 -1.35 10.02
N ASP A 238 -1.55 -1.02 9.72
CA ASP A 238 -0.36 -1.77 10.12
C ASP A 238 0.22 -1.33 11.48
N ARG A 239 -0.54 -0.51 12.21
CA ARG A 239 -0.21 0.01 13.55
C ARG A 239 -1.35 -0.28 14.51
N ASP A 240 -1.04 -0.90 15.64
CA ASP A 240 -2.02 -1.18 16.69
C ASP A 240 -1.38 -1.08 18.07
N GLY A 241 -2.03 -0.37 19.01
CA GLY A 241 -1.63 -0.29 20.42
C GLY A 241 -0.16 0.06 20.68
N GLY A 242 0.51 0.75 19.76
CA GLY A 242 1.95 1.04 19.79
C GLY A 242 2.83 -0.08 19.24
N GLY A 243 2.24 -1.19 18.78
CA GLY A 243 2.88 -2.26 18.02
C GLY A 243 2.86 -2.01 16.51
N ARG A 244 3.63 -2.83 15.78
CA ARG A 244 3.66 -2.86 14.31
C ARG A 244 3.38 -4.28 13.82
N GLN A 245 2.47 -4.40 12.86
CA GLN A 245 2.21 -5.68 12.23
C GLN A 245 3.16 -5.91 11.05
N HIS A 246 3.66 -7.13 10.91
CA HIS A 246 4.32 -7.52 9.67
C HIS A 246 3.30 -7.50 8.54
N ALA A 247 3.70 -6.93 7.43
CA ALA A 247 2.83 -6.77 6.30
C ALA A 247 3.57 -7.08 5.00
N LEU A 248 2.86 -7.72 4.07
CA LEU A 248 3.32 -7.97 2.71
C LEU A 248 2.35 -7.31 1.74
N SER A 249 2.85 -6.74 0.66
CA SER A 249 2.02 -6.48 -0.51
C SER A 249 1.66 -7.80 -1.22
N ALA A 250 0.55 -7.83 -1.94
CA ALA A 250 0.24 -8.98 -2.79
C ALA A 250 1.33 -9.20 -3.84
N ARG A 251 2.04 -8.14 -4.27
CA ARG A 251 3.19 -8.25 -5.16
C ARG A 251 4.27 -9.17 -4.58
N VAL A 252 4.70 -8.90 -3.35
CA VAL A 252 5.73 -9.71 -2.68
C VAL A 252 5.20 -11.12 -2.40
N ALA A 253 3.97 -11.25 -1.91
CA ALA A 253 3.38 -12.53 -1.58
C ALA A 253 3.24 -13.46 -2.79
N LEU A 254 2.72 -12.95 -3.90
CA LEU A 254 2.54 -13.73 -5.14
C LEU A 254 3.90 -14.03 -5.80
N HIS A 255 4.81 -13.05 -5.83
CA HIS A 255 6.15 -13.26 -6.38
C HIS A 255 6.91 -14.34 -5.59
N ALA A 256 6.86 -14.29 -4.26
CA ALA A 256 7.48 -15.27 -3.39
C ALA A 256 6.89 -16.68 -3.55
N ALA A 257 5.61 -16.77 -3.89
CA ALA A 257 4.93 -18.03 -4.18
C ALA A 257 5.14 -18.53 -5.63
N GLY A 258 5.79 -17.74 -6.50
CA GLY A 258 5.95 -18.04 -7.93
C GLY A 258 4.65 -17.96 -8.73
N GLU A 259 3.67 -17.19 -8.26
CA GLU A 259 2.34 -17.06 -8.84
C GLU A 259 2.22 -15.82 -9.74
N PRO A 260 1.37 -15.86 -10.77
CA PRO A 260 1.03 -14.67 -11.54
C PRO A 260 0.37 -13.57 -10.68
N MET A 261 0.46 -12.30 -11.13
CA MET A 261 -0.17 -11.17 -10.47
C MET A 261 -1.66 -11.10 -10.83
N GLY A 262 -2.49 -11.75 -10.04
CA GLY A 262 -3.92 -11.85 -10.28
C GLY A 262 -4.78 -11.94 -9.02
N TYR A 263 -6.03 -11.57 -9.14
CA TYR A 263 -7.01 -11.72 -8.06
C TYR A 263 -7.29 -13.19 -7.74
N PRO A 264 -7.47 -14.11 -8.74
CA PRO A 264 -7.64 -15.52 -8.45
C PRO A 264 -6.44 -16.14 -7.72
N GLU A 265 -5.21 -15.78 -8.13
CA GLU A 265 -3.98 -16.25 -7.49
C GLU A 265 -3.87 -15.73 -6.06
N LEU A 266 -4.22 -14.45 -5.83
CA LEU A 266 -4.24 -13.90 -4.48
C LEU A 266 -5.30 -14.56 -3.60
N ALA A 267 -6.46 -14.91 -4.15
CA ALA A 267 -7.47 -15.69 -3.45
C ALA A 267 -6.94 -17.08 -3.05
N GLN A 268 -6.21 -17.77 -3.95
CA GLN A 268 -5.61 -19.06 -3.64
C GLN A 268 -4.46 -18.94 -2.63
N TRP A 269 -3.70 -17.85 -2.66
CA TRP A 269 -2.72 -17.56 -1.62
C TRP A 269 -3.39 -17.39 -0.24
N LEU A 270 -4.48 -16.61 -0.17
CA LEU A 270 -5.29 -16.46 1.05
C LEU A 270 -5.89 -17.80 1.53
N ARG A 271 -6.26 -18.70 0.62
CA ARG A 271 -6.71 -20.05 0.99
C ARG A 271 -5.65 -20.83 1.74
N ARG A 272 -4.38 -20.74 1.30
CA ARG A 272 -3.25 -21.50 1.85
C ARG A 272 -2.65 -20.84 3.11
N ARG A 273 -2.56 -19.51 3.13
CA ARG A 273 -1.79 -18.74 4.13
C ARG A 273 -2.67 -17.89 5.04
N GLY A 274 -3.95 -17.74 4.68
CA GLY A 274 -4.89 -16.94 5.45
C GLY A 274 -5.40 -17.65 6.70
N VAL A 275 -5.87 -16.86 7.68
CA VAL A 275 -6.40 -17.36 8.95
C VAL A 275 -7.57 -18.32 8.72
N ALA A 276 -7.36 -19.58 9.05
CA ALA A 276 -8.37 -20.64 8.86
C ALA A 276 -9.46 -20.59 9.94
N ALA A 277 -9.16 -20.07 11.12
CA ALA A 277 -10.10 -19.96 12.24
C ALA A 277 -11.37 -19.20 11.79
N GLN A 278 -12.54 -19.73 12.16
CA GLN A 278 -13.85 -19.16 11.80
C GLN A 278 -14.05 -18.96 10.27
N LYS A 279 -13.29 -19.66 9.44
CA LYS A 279 -13.29 -19.52 7.97
C LYS A 279 -12.96 -18.08 7.51
N LEU A 280 -12.12 -17.37 8.24
CA LEU A 280 -11.78 -15.98 7.93
C LEU A 280 -11.08 -15.85 6.57
N ASN A 281 -10.20 -16.80 6.22
CA ASN A 281 -9.61 -16.89 4.89
C ASN A 281 -10.66 -16.95 3.77
N ALA A 282 -11.72 -17.74 3.94
CA ALA A 282 -12.81 -17.83 2.96
C ALA A 282 -13.59 -16.50 2.86
N GLN A 283 -13.82 -15.84 3.98
CA GLN A 283 -14.45 -14.51 3.99
C GLN A 283 -13.58 -13.48 3.26
N HIS A 284 -12.26 -13.51 3.45
CA HIS A 284 -11.30 -12.64 2.75
C HIS A 284 -11.24 -12.93 1.25
N MET A 285 -11.30 -14.19 0.83
CA MET A 285 -11.38 -14.57 -0.59
C MET A 285 -12.64 -13.99 -1.24
N GLN A 286 -13.79 -14.11 -0.57
CA GLN A 286 -15.06 -13.56 -1.06
C GLN A 286 -15.06 -12.02 -1.06
N GLU A 287 -14.43 -11.39 -0.08
CA GLU A 287 -14.23 -9.94 -0.08
C GLU A 287 -13.34 -9.49 -1.25
N LEU A 288 -12.26 -10.23 -1.53
CA LEU A 288 -11.38 -9.96 -2.67
C LEU A 288 -12.14 -10.02 -4.01
N PHE A 289 -13.08 -10.98 -4.16
CA PHE A 289 -13.99 -11.04 -5.30
C PHE A 289 -14.81 -9.75 -5.43
N ARG A 290 -15.43 -9.28 -4.33
CA ARG A 290 -16.19 -8.01 -4.34
C ARG A 290 -15.31 -6.81 -4.67
N ARG A 291 -14.05 -6.76 -4.18
CA ARG A 291 -13.09 -5.70 -4.54
C ARG A 291 -12.82 -5.68 -6.03
N MET A 292 -12.55 -6.84 -6.63
CA MET A 292 -12.34 -6.99 -8.08
C MET A 292 -13.54 -6.47 -8.88
N VAL A 293 -14.75 -6.92 -8.54
CA VAL A 293 -15.99 -6.48 -9.19
C VAL A 293 -16.23 -4.98 -9.03
N PHE A 294 -16.00 -4.44 -7.84
CA PHE A 294 -16.12 -3.01 -7.56
C PHE A 294 -15.12 -2.18 -8.37
N ASN A 295 -13.85 -2.60 -8.43
CA ASN A 295 -12.82 -1.93 -9.21
C ASN A 295 -13.13 -1.92 -10.71
N ILE A 296 -13.67 -3.02 -11.26
CA ILE A 296 -14.15 -3.09 -12.64
C ILE A 296 -15.23 -2.03 -12.87
N LEU A 297 -16.25 -2.00 -12.02
CA LEU A 297 -17.43 -1.15 -12.21
C LEU A 297 -17.18 0.34 -11.96
N MET A 298 -16.20 0.67 -11.09
CA MET A 298 -15.77 2.05 -10.80
C MET A 298 -14.67 2.54 -11.73
N ASP A 299 -14.27 1.76 -12.74
CA ASP A 299 -13.13 2.08 -13.63
C ASP A 299 -11.81 2.33 -12.88
N ASN A 300 -11.61 1.62 -11.77
CA ASN A 300 -10.34 1.63 -11.07
C ASN A 300 -9.35 0.69 -11.79
N THR A 301 -8.85 1.12 -12.94
CA THR A 301 -7.92 0.34 -13.76
C THR A 301 -6.45 0.49 -13.31
N ASP A 302 -6.19 1.30 -12.28
CA ASP A 302 -4.88 1.43 -11.64
C ASP A 302 -4.73 0.52 -10.41
N ASP A 303 -5.74 -0.33 -10.14
CA ASP A 303 -5.64 -1.30 -9.07
C ASP A 303 -4.61 -2.38 -9.40
N HIS A 304 -3.51 -2.35 -8.68
CA HIS A 304 -2.37 -3.24 -8.88
C HIS A 304 -2.03 -4.00 -7.58
N GLU A 305 -1.14 -4.97 -7.69
CA GLU A 305 -0.77 -5.89 -6.61
C GLU A 305 -0.21 -5.21 -5.33
N LYS A 306 0.27 -3.96 -5.41
CA LYS A 306 0.68 -3.20 -4.22
C LYS A 306 -0.47 -2.53 -3.48
N ASN A 307 -1.66 -2.43 -4.10
CA ASN A 307 -2.87 -1.90 -3.47
C ASN A 307 -3.60 -2.96 -2.62
N HIS A 308 -3.08 -4.17 -2.57
CA HIS A 308 -3.53 -5.24 -1.70
C HIS A 308 -2.45 -5.60 -0.69
N ALA A 309 -2.74 -5.45 0.59
CA ALA A 309 -1.83 -5.78 1.68
C ALA A 309 -2.34 -6.96 2.49
N LEU A 310 -1.40 -7.70 3.05
CA LEU A 310 -1.60 -8.90 3.84
C LEU A 310 -0.92 -8.67 5.20
N LEU A 311 -1.67 -8.77 6.29
CA LEU A 311 -1.21 -8.52 7.64
C LEU A 311 -0.97 -9.83 8.36
N MET A 312 0.23 -10.07 8.86
CA MET A 312 0.54 -11.27 9.60
C MET A 312 -0.02 -11.18 11.02
N THR A 313 -0.72 -12.22 11.43
CA THR A 313 -1.20 -12.41 12.79
C THR A 313 -0.09 -12.96 13.70
N GLU A 314 -0.35 -13.01 15.01
CA GLU A 314 0.57 -13.61 15.98
C GLU A 314 0.79 -15.12 15.72
N SER A 315 -0.17 -15.82 15.12
CA SER A 315 -0.05 -17.23 14.73
C SER A 315 0.80 -17.44 13.47
N GLY A 316 1.23 -16.39 12.78
CA GLY A 316 1.98 -16.48 11.52
C GLY A 316 1.11 -16.72 10.29
N GLU A 317 -0.21 -16.72 10.43
CA GLU A 317 -1.17 -16.70 9.33
C GLU A 317 -1.42 -15.24 8.89
N TYR A 318 -2.12 -15.05 7.78
CA TYR A 318 -2.31 -13.71 7.23
C TYR A 318 -3.80 -13.34 7.10
N GLU A 319 -4.07 -12.06 7.26
CA GLU A 319 -5.37 -11.45 6.97
C GLU A 319 -5.24 -10.51 5.78
N LEU A 320 -6.28 -10.45 4.94
CA LEU A 320 -6.38 -9.40 3.94
C LEU A 320 -6.59 -8.07 4.66
N ALA A 321 -5.70 -7.11 4.46
CA ALA A 321 -5.84 -5.77 5.04
C ALA A 321 -7.11 -5.06 4.52
N PRO A 322 -7.63 -4.05 5.22
CA PRO A 322 -8.66 -3.18 4.66
C PRO A 322 -8.23 -2.61 3.30
N ALA A 323 -9.18 -2.44 2.37
CA ALA A 323 -8.90 -1.83 1.07
C ALA A 323 -8.47 -0.37 1.25
N PHE A 324 -7.54 0.08 0.43
CA PHE A 324 -7.01 1.43 0.38
C PHE A 324 -6.67 1.80 -1.06
N ASP A 325 -6.53 3.08 -1.36
CA ASP A 325 -6.19 3.57 -2.70
C ASP A 325 -7.22 3.14 -3.75
N VAL A 326 -8.52 3.21 -3.40
CA VAL A 326 -9.64 2.82 -4.24
C VAL A 326 -10.30 4.06 -4.81
N LEU A 327 -10.09 4.31 -6.11
CA LEU A 327 -10.67 5.47 -6.82
C LEU A 327 -10.72 5.21 -8.33
N PRO A 328 -11.61 5.89 -9.08
CA PRO A 328 -11.61 5.82 -10.54
C PRO A 328 -10.27 6.30 -11.12
N SER A 329 -9.71 5.56 -12.08
CA SER A 329 -8.39 5.89 -12.66
C SER A 329 -8.41 6.96 -13.75
N ALA A 330 -9.59 7.30 -14.24
CA ALA A 330 -9.79 8.23 -15.34
C ALA A 330 -9.17 7.82 -16.70
N GLN A 331 -8.80 6.55 -16.88
CA GLN A 331 -8.09 6.06 -18.07
C GLN A 331 -8.97 5.30 -19.05
N ALA A 332 -10.09 4.74 -18.61
CA ALA A 332 -11.06 3.99 -19.43
C ALA A 332 -10.42 2.84 -20.25
N LEU A 333 -9.44 2.14 -19.68
CA LEU A 333 -8.61 1.16 -20.41
C LEU A 333 -9.37 -0.12 -20.82
N GLY A 334 -10.41 -0.51 -20.10
CA GLY A 334 -11.16 -1.76 -20.35
C GLY A 334 -10.45 -3.02 -19.86
N PHE A 335 -9.29 -2.89 -19.19
CA PHE A 335 -8.55 -3.97 -18.54
C PHE A 335 -7.99 -3.51 -17.19
N GLN A 336 -7.75 -4.47 -16.31
CA GLN A 336 -7.13 -4.26 -14.99
C GLN A 336 -5.61 -4.45 -15.06
N GLN A 337 -4.87 -3.98 -14.05
CA GLN A 337 -3.44 -4.29 -13.89
C GLN A 337 -3.23 -5.75 -13.46
N MET A 338 -4.13 -6.28 -12.65
CA MET A 338 -4.10 -7.66 -12.19
C MET A 338 -4.99 -8.54 -13.09
N ARG A 339 -4.63 -9.82 -13.24
CA ARG A 339 -5.47 -10.82 -13.89
C ARG A 339 -6.82 -10.93 -13.17
N VAL A 340 -7.91 -10.94 -13.93
CA VAL A 340 -9.30 -11.00 -13.43
C VAL A 340 -9.83 -12.43 -13.46
N GLY A 341 -9.62 -13.13 -14.58
CA GLY A 341 -10.15 -14.49 -14.79
C GLY A 341 -9.62 -15.12 -16.07
N ALA A 342 -10.38 -16.01 -16.69
CA ALA A 342 -9.98 -16.79 -17.86
C ALA A 342 -9.62 -15.93 -19.08
N ALA A 343 -10.23 -14.74 -19.23
CA ALA A 343 -9.88 -13.75 -20.25
C ALA A 343 -8.80 -12.75 -19.73
N ALA A 344 -7.82 -13.25 -19.00
CA ALA A 344 -6.71 -12.47 -18.45
C ALA A 344 -7.18 -11.24 -17.66
N ALA A 345 -6.77 -10.04 -18.03
CA ALA A 345 -7.03 -8.80 -17.32
C ALA A 345 -8.29 -8.05 -17.81
N ASP A 346 -9.07 -8.61 -18.73
CA ASP A 346 -10.26 -7.96 -19.26
C ASP A 346 -11.22 -7.56 -18.12
N ALA A 347 -11.56 -6.26 -18.06
CA ALA A 347 -12.38 -5.66 -17.01
C ALA A 347 -13.89 -5.91 -17.25
N THR A 348 -14.29 -7.20 -17.30
CA THR A 348 -15.68 -7.60 -17.50
C THR A 348 -16.22 -8.45 -16.36
N LEU A 349 -17.52 -8.34 -16.08
CA LEU A 349 -18.20 -9.16 -15.08
C LEU A 349 -18.22 -10.64 -15.47
N ASP A 350 -18.32 -10.95 -16.76
CA ASP A 350 -18.24 -12.31 -17.28
C ASP A 350 -16.85 -12.91 -16.99
N ASN A 351 -15.78 -12.12 -17.20
CA ASN A 351 -14.44 -12.56 -16.86
C ASN A 351 -14.27 -12.76 -15.35
N ALA A 352 -14.80 -11.87 -14.52
CA ALA A 352 -14.80 -12.04 -13.06
C ALA A 352 -15.56 -13.32 -12.63
N LEU A 353 -16.66 -13.64 -13.28
CA LEU A 353 -17.46 -14.85 -13.01
C LEU A 353 -16.76 -16.12 -13.46
N SER A 354 -15.92 -16.06 -14.50
CA SER A 354 -15.30 -17.22 -15.15
C SER A 354 -14.49 -18.10 -14.20
N GLU A 355 -13.86 -17.52 -13.20
CA GLU A 355 -13.02 -18.22 -12.19
C GLU A 355 -13.52 -18.00 -10.75
N SER A 356 -14.81 -17.79 -10.55
CA SER A 356 -15.41 -17.57 -9.23
C SER A 356 -15.07 -18.65 -8.18
N GLU A 357 -14.84 -19.88 -8.62
CA GLU A 357 -14.47 -21.02 -7.76
C GLU A 357 -13.11 -20.80 -7.06
N GLN A 358 -12.22 -20.03 -7.67
CA GLN A 358 -10.93 -19.66 -7.05
C GLN A 358 -11.13 -18.83 -5.78
N PHE A 359 -12.25 -18.09 -5.68
CA PHE A 359 -12.63 -17.31 -4.51
C PHE A 359 -13.51 -18.08 -3.52
N GLY A 360 -13.69 -19.39 -3.74
CA GLY A 360 -14.55 -20.23 -2.90
C GLY A 360 -16.04 -19.98 -3.10
N LEU A 361 -16.44 -19.46 -4.28
CA LEU A 361 -17.83 -19.16 -4.63
C LEU A 361 -18.32 -20.10 -5.72
N THR A 362 -19.54 -20.61 -5.57
CA THR A 362 -20.28 -21.17 -6.72
C THR A 362 -20.65 -20.04 -7.68
N LYS A 363 -20.93 -20.37 -8.95
CA LYS A 363 -21.38 -19.36 -9.95
C LYS A 363 -22.61 -18.59 -9.48
N SER A 364 -23.56 -19.25 -8.84
CA SER A 364 -24.75 -18.60 -8.29
C SER A 364 -24.42 -17.62 -7.14
N GLN A 365 -23.51 -18.00 -6.24
CA GLN A 365 -23.06 -17.12 -5.16
C GLN A 365 -22.28 -15.91 -5.71
N ALA A 366 -21.42 -16.13 -6.70
CA ALA A 366 -20.68 -15.06 -7.35
C ALA A 366 -21.60 -14.09 -8.09
N ALA A 367 -22.60 -14.60 -8.83
CA ALA A 367 -23.62 -13.78 -9.49
C ALA A 367 -24.39 -12.93 -8.47
N ALA A 368 -24.79 -13.49 -7.33
CA ALA A 368 -25.45 -12.75 -6.27
C ALA A 368 -24.55 -11.63 -5.67
N GLN A 369 -23.24 -11.88 -5.53
CA GLN A 369 -22.30 -10.84 -5.10
C GLN A 369 -22.13 -9.74 -6.17
N ILE A 370 -22.03 -10.10 -7.44
CA ILE A 370 -22.00 -9.15 -8.56
C ILE A 370 -23.25 -8.27 -8.51
N GLN A 371 -24.42 -8.85 -8.39
CA GLN A 371 -25.70 -8.11 -8.31
C GLN A 371 -25.69 -7.11 -7.14
N ALA A 372 -25.23 -7.53 -5.95
CA ALA A 372 -25.15 -6.66 -4.79
C ALA A 372 -24.20 -5.47 -5.02
N VAL A 373 -23.04 -5.70 -5.63
CA VAL A 373 -22.07 -4.63 -5.96
C VAL A 373 -22.63 -3.71 -7.05
N CYS A 374 -23.29 -4.25 -8.10
CA CYS A 374 -23.95 -3.46 -9.15
C CYS A 374 -25.00 -2.51 -8.57
N ALA A 375 -25.83 -3.00 -7.63
CA ALA A 375 -26.86 -2.20 -6.97
C ALA A 375 -26.23 -0.99 -6.22
N VAL A 376 -25.14 -1.21 -5.49
CA VAL A 376 -24.42 -0.14 -4.79
C VAL A 376 -23.79 0.84 -5.79
N VAL A 377 -23.06 0.35 -6.79
CA VAL A 377 -22.37 1.21 -7.76
C VAL A 377 -23.37 2.04 -8.58
N THR A 378 -24.59 1.55 -8.83
CA THR A 378 -25.63 2.32 -9.52
C THR A 378 -25.95 3.64 -8.80
N SER A 379 -25.77 3.72 -7.48
CA SER A 379 -26.02 4.93 -6.68
C SER A 379 -24.81 5.89 -6.58
N TRP A 380 -23.69 5.63 -7.29
CA TRP A 380 -22.43 6.32 -7.09
C TRP A 380 -22.54 7.86 -7.18
N LYS A 381 -23.33 8.43 -8.12
CA LYS A 381 -23.50 9.90 -8.24
C LYS A 381 -24.14 10.51 -7.00
N ALA A 382 -25.21 9.89 -6.51
CA ALA A 382 -25.90 10.36 -5.30
C ALA A 382 -24.99 10.24 -4.07
N HIS A 383 -24.22 9.15 -3.98
CA HIS A 383 -23.26 8.95 -2.90
C HIS A 383 -22.12 9.99 -2.94
N PHE A 384 -21.54 10.26 -4.12
CA PHE A 384 -20.49 11.26 -4.27
C PHE A 384 -20.99 12.67 -3.93
N ALA A 385 -22.23 13.03 -4.37
CA ALA A 385 -22.84 14.29 -3.98
C ALA A 385 -23.03 14.39 -2.45
N SER A 386 -23.46 13.30 -1.79
CA SER A 386 -23.58 13.27 -0.33
C SER A 386 -22.23 13.38 0.39
N ALA A 387 -21.15 12.91 -0.23
CA ALA A 387 -19.78 13.08 0.24
C ALA A 387 -19.16 14.45 -0.12
N SER A 388 -19.98 15.39 -0.63
CA SER A 388 -19.57 16.75 -0.98
C SER A 388 -18.68 16.86 -2.22
N VAL A 389 -18.60 15.84 -3.08
CA VAL A 389 -17.97 15.93 -4.39
C VAL A 389 -18.80 16.89 -5.26
N CYS A 390 -18.15 17.86 -5.90
CA CYS A 390 -18.87 18.88 -6.66
C CYS A 390 -19.51 18.30 -7.95
N ALA A 391 -20.57 18.98 -8.45
CA ALA A 391 -21.28 18.52 -9.63
C ALA A 391 -20.39 18.44 -10.89
N ALA A 392 -19.40 19.34 -11.02
CA ALA A 392 -18.48 19.32 -12.15
C ALA A 392 -17.58 18.08 -12.14
N ASP A 393 -17.08 17.67 -10.97
CA ASP A 393 -16.28 16.45 -10.82
C ASP A 393 -17.13 15.20 -11.08
N ILE A 394 -18.35 15.14 -10.56
CA ILE A 394 -19.31 14.05 -10.82
C ILE A 394 -19.60 13.92 -12.32
N GLU A 395 -19.83 15.03 -13.01
CA GLU A 395 -20.05 15.03 -14.46
C GLU A 395 -18.83 14.56 -15.23
N SER A 396 -17.63 15.04 -14.86
CA SER A 396 -16.37 14.58 -15.46
C SER A 396 -16.19 13.05 -15.30
N LEU A 397 -16.41 12.54 -14.09
CA LEU A 397 -16.31 11.10 -13.80
C LEU A 397 -17.39 10.28 -14.50
N SER A 398 -18.59 10.85 -14.76
CA SER A 398 -19.67 10.13 -15.41
C SER A 398 -19.34 9.74 -16.85
N CYS A 399 -18.53 10.52 -17.55
CA CYS A 399 -18.03 10.18 -18.88
C CYS A 399 -17.26 8.85 -18.90
N GLN A 400 -16.74 8.41 -17.76
CA GLN A 400 -15.95 7.19 -17.61
C GLN A 400 -16.76 6.08 -16.95
N ILE A 401 -17.27 6.32 -15.73
CA ILE A 401 -18.00 5.33 -14.92
C ILE A 401 -19.33 4.94 -15.58
N ASP A 402 -20.00 5.86 -16.29
CA ASP A 402 -21.26 5.60 -16.98
C ASP A 402 -21.11 5.39 -18.51
N ARG A 403 -19.86 5.22 -19.00
CA ARG A 403 -19.68 4.86 -20.41
C ARG A 403 -20.43 3.55 -20.75
N PRO A 404 -20.90 3.37 -22.00
CA PRO A 404 -21.73 2.22 -22.38
C PRO A 404 -21.16 0.88 -21.90
N PHE A 405 -19.86 0.67 -22.06
CA PHE A 405 -19.16 -0.54 -21.64
C PHE A 405 -19.38 -0.91 -20.16
N LEU A 406 -19.35 0.04 -19.22
CA LEU A 406 -19.56 -0.23 -17.80
C LEU A 406 -21.03 -0.16 -17.39
N ARG A 407 -21.78 0.77 -17.98
CA ARG A 407 -23.20 0.92 -17.70
C ARG A 407 -23.98 -0.33 -18.10
N ASP A 408 -23.71 -0.88 -19.29
CA ASP A 408 -24.42 -2.04 -19.81
C ASP A 408 -24.08 -3.29 -18.98
N GLN A 409 -22.84 -3.43 -18.51
CA GLN A 409 -22.45 -4.48 -17.57
C GLN A 409 -23.19 -4.36 -16.23
N ARG A 410 -23.31 -3.14 -15.67
CA ARG A 410 -24.08 -2.94 -14.42
C ARG A 410 -25.56 -3.31 -14.60
N GLN A 411 -26.17 -2.95 -15.73
CA GLN A 411 -27.55 -3.28 -16.02
C GLN A 411 -27.79 -4.77 -16.22
N ALA A 412 -26.87 -5.46 -16.87
CA ALA A 412 -26.92 -6.92 -17.04
C ALA A 412 -26.65 -7.67 -15.72
N GLY A 413 -25.92 -7.08 -14.77
CA GLY A 413 -25.63 -7.63 -13.47
C GLY A 413 -26.71 -7.40 -12.40
N LEU A 414 -27.73 -6.58 -12.69
CA LEU A 414 -28.88 -6.35 -11.81
C LEU A 414 -29.99 -7.37 -12.06
#